data_277c762a3c2c053676a32ac20985f16f
#
_entry.id   277c762a3c2c053676a32ac20985f16f
#
_cell.length_a   1.000
_cell.length_b   1.000
_cell.length_c   1.000
_cell.angle_alpha   90.00
_cell.angle_beta   90.00
_cell.angle_gamma   90.00
#
_symmetry.space_group_name_H-M   'P 1'
#
loop_
_entity.id
_entity.type
_entity.pdbx_description
1 polymer ?
#
loop_
_entity_poly.entity_id
_entity_poly.type
_entity_poly.pdbx_seq_one_letter_code
_entity_poly.pdbx_strand_id
1 'polypeptide(L)'
;YEVTEPGEEERQDMNPSVPWYTTGAGTKTYMVGTLSDETIEQTVDDEIRAQYMGMEEEAAKNSLLPAILWRNSVDTAKIFCVNGDYLADISAVGILDAMMGETYDYDIYPVINAQNLVIADLPAFVSENEEEMQKRYSQSAQAVYQEIVWPSLTSIASRTGAKMTCMMTPQFTYTDEEEPDGENVTYYLKRLKEEHAEAGLSADSREGIPLSEKIKQDQTFWQTYAPSYRFLSLYADGVKSIGEESALPAEIRTVALGSGASGQAVGYLNENVTLQPSTSSGIRHTFLDDFKVKCMETALGYSNITLDLYSVTYPEGDEDSWEKMSKKIAANLGTYWKAYEAFDATTLTESDVRIRRFLALDYKQQRAGNVITLPLEHREDAAWFLLRLHGEKVTEVAGGSFEEIEDGVYLILAEEDEVSVKVQNGETWQYQDGGKRGDGT
;
A
#
# COMPACT_ATOMS: atom_id res chain seq x y z
N TYR A 1 -11.05 -11.61 0.46
CA TYR A 1 -10.43 -10.82 -0.62
C TYR A 1 -10.25 -11.73 -1.83
N GLU A 2 -10.85 -11.37 -2.95
CA GLU A 2 -10.53 -12.02 -4.22
C GLU A 2 -9.15 -11.54 -4.65
N VAL A 3 -8.22 -12.47 -4.79
CA VAL A 3 -6.92 -12.19 -5.37
C VAL A 3 -7.13 -11.96 -6.86
N THR A 4 -6.67 -10.83 -7.39
CA THR A 4 -6.68 -10.58 -8.84
C THR A 4 -5.88 -11.68 -9.55
N GLU A 5 -6.41 -12.26 -10.61
CA GLU A 5 -5.66 -13.24 -11.39
C GLU A 5 -4.41 -12.58 -11.99
N PRO A 6 -3.22 -13.17 -11.78
CA PRO A 6 -1.99 -12.63 -12.35
C PRO A 6 -2.02 -12.72 -13.88
N GLY A 7 -1.50 -11.70 -14.56
CA GLY A 7 -1.23 -11.75 -16.00
C GLY A 7 -0.20 -12.81 -16.36
N GLU A 8 -0.07 -13.15 -17.64
CA GLU A 8 0.89 -14.19 -18.08
C GLU A 8 2.34 -13.86 -17.70
N GLU A 9 2.72 -12.59 -17.70
CA GLU A 9 4.07 -12.12 -17.32
C GLU A 9 4.30 -12.15 -15.80
N GLU A 10 3.24 -12.11 -15.00
CA GLU A 10 3.29 -12.04 -13.53
C GLU A 10 3.25 -13.42 -12.88
N ARG A 11 3.05 -14.48 -13.63
CA ARG A 11 3.04 -15.88 -13.14
C ARG A 11 4.40 -16.40 -12.70
N GLN A 12 5.48 -15.68 -12.98
CA GLN A 12 6.82 -15.90 -12.44
C GLN A 12 6.98 -15.12 -11.15
N ASP A 13 6.28 -15.52 -10.16
CA ASP A 13 6.25 -14.83 -8.90
C ASP A 13 7.49 -15.08 -8.02
N MET A 14 7.35 -14.71 -6.74
CA MET A 14 8.35 -14.79 -5.68
C MET A 14 9.00 -16.18 -5.52
N ASN A 15 8.50 -17.22 -6.20
CA ASN A 15 8.98 -18.58 -6.04
C ASN A 15 9.01 -19.36 -7.35
N PRO A 16 9.95 -19.07 -8.23
CA PRO A 16 10.09 -19.79 -9.51
C PRO A 16 10.40 -21.29 -9.34
N SER A 17 10.74 -21.72 -8.12
CA SER A 17 11.07 -23.12 -7.83
C SER A 17 10.83 -23.43 -6.36
N VAL A 18 9.63 -23.91 -6.01
CA VAL A 18 9.33 -24.40 -4.67
C VAL A 18 9.12 -25.91 -4.66
N PRO A 19 9.48 -26.62 -3.56
CA PRO A 19 9.13 -28.02 -3.40
C PRO A 19 7.62 -28.21 -3.42
N TRP A 20 7.16 -29.25 -4.13
CA TRP A 20 5.76 -29.59 -4.17
C TRP A 20 5.36 -30.41 -2.93
N TYR A 21 4.63 -29.79 -2.03
CA TYR A 21 4.04 -30.45 -0.88
C TYR A 21 2.51 -30.43 -1.01
N THR A 22 1.89 -31.58 -0.86
CA THR A 22 0.45 -31.69 -0.64
C THR A 22 0.19 -31.89 0.85
N THR A 23 -0.89 -31.31 1.34
CA THR A 23 -1.23 -31.35 2.75
C THR A 23 -2.09 -32.58 3.09
N GLY A 24 -1.81 -33.22 4.23
CA GLY A 24 -2.56 -34.36 4.72
C GLY A 24 -3.72 -33.98 5.65
N ALA A 25 -4.43 -35.00 6.12
CA ALA A 25 -5.52 -34.81 7.08
C ALA A 25 -5.03 -34.12 8.36
N GLY A 26 -5.82 -33.15 8.87
CA GLY A 26 -5.47 -32.35 10.05
C GLY A 26 -4.64 -31.10 9.77
N THR A 27 -4.29 -30.86 8.51
CA THR A 27 -3.62 -29.64 8.07
C THR A 27 -4.65 -28.62 7.57
N LYS A 28 -4.52 -27.37 7.98
CA LYS A 28 -5.26 -26.23 7.39
C LYS A 28 -4.35 -25.51 6.41
N THR A 29 -4.69 -25.52 5.13
CA THR A 29 -3.97 -24.82 4.06
C THR A 29 -4.60 -23.47 3.82
N TYR A 30 -3.79 -22.41 3.78
CA TYR A 30 -4.20 -21.02 3.56
C TYR A 30 -3.88 -20.54 2.16
N MET A 31 -2.74 -20.97 1.61
CA MET A 31 -2.30 -20.60 0.28
C MET A 31 -1.80 -21.83 -0.48
N VAL A 32 -2.14 -21.89 -1.76
CA VAL A 32 -1.63 -22.89 -2.70
C VAL A 32 -1.06 -22.18 -3.93
N GLY A 33 -0.06 -22.80 -4.57
CA GLY A 33 0.46 -22.32 -5.84
C GLY A 33 -0.49 -22.71 -6.96
N THR A 34 -0.93 -21.75 -7.76
CA THR A 34 -1.66 -22.03 -9.00
C THR A 34 -0.66 -22.33 -10.12
N LEU A 35 -1.01 -23.31 -10.95
CA LEU A 35 -0.18 -23.73 -12.09
C LEU A 35 -0.99 -23.56 -13.37
N SER A 36 -0.32 -23.15 -14.46
CA SER A 36 -0.95 -23.18 -15.76
C SER A 36 -1.21 -24.63 -16.21
N ASP A 37 -2.25 -24.84 -17.02
CA ASP A 37 -2.56 -26.16 -17.58
C ASP A 37 -1.35 -26.77 -18.30
N GLU A 38 -0.56 -25.93 -18.99
CA GLU A 38 0.68 -26.37 -19.66
C GLU A 38 1.72 -26.89 -18.65
N THR A 39 1.88 -26.23 -17.52
CA THR A 39 2.80 -26.68 -16.46
C THR A 39 2.31 -27.99 -15.83
N ILE A 40 1.00 -28.11 -15.62
CA ILE A 40 0.39 -29.36 -15.11
C ILE A 40 0.62 -30.52 -16.10
N GLU A 41 0.46 -30.27 -17.40
CA GLU A 41 0.71 -31.28 -18.43
C GLU A 41 2.16 -31.73 -18.54
N GLN A 42 3.11 -30.81 -18.31
CA GLN A 42 4.54 -31.09 -18.52
C GLN A 42 5.28 -31.57 -17.28
N THR A 43 4.86 -31.15 -16.08
CA THR A 43 5.65 -31.33 -14.87
C THR A 43 5.00 -32.22 -13.81
N VAL A 44 3.70 -32.44 -13.89
CA VAL A 44 2.94 -33.20 -12.88
C VAL A 44 2.86 -34.67 -13.28
N ASP A 45 3.02 -35.53 -12.28
CA ASP A 45 2.84 -36.99 -12.44
C ASP A 45 1.48 -37.33 -13.06
N ASP A 46 1.46 -38.33 -13.94
CA ASP A 46 0.27 -38.71 -14.68
C ASP A 46 -0.92 -39.07 -13.80
N GLU A 47 -0.68 -39.64 -12.60
CA GLU A 47 -1.71 -40.01 -11.64
C GLU A 47 -2.35 -38.76 -10.99
N ILE A 48 -1.55 -37.82 -10.56
CA ILE A 48 -1.98 -36.54 -9.99
C ILE A 48 -2.70 -35.70 -11.03
N ARG A 49 -2.17 -35.65 -12.27
CA ARG A 49 -2.79 -34.94 -13.39
C ARG A 49 -4.18 -35.52 -13.73
N ALA A 50 -4.29 -36.82 -13.83
CA ALA A 50 -5.57 -37.47 -14.12
C ALA A 50 -6.60 -37.22 -12.99
N GLN A 51 -6.15 -37.20 -11.74
CA GLN A 51 -6.98 -36.86 -10.59
C GLN A 51 -7.42 -35.39 -10.62
N TYR A 52 -6.50 -34.43 -10.88
CA TYR A 52 -6.79 -33.02 -10.98
C TYR A 52 -7.78 -32.68 -12.09
N MET A 53 -7.58 -33.26 -13.29
CA MET A 53 -8.48 -33.05 -14.44
C MET A 53 -9.84 -33.71 -14.26
N GLY A 54 -9.96 -34.73 -13.40
CA GLY A 54 -11.22 -35.42 -13.08
C GLY A 54 -12.05 -34.75 -11.98
N MET A 55 -11.53 -33.70 -11.33
CA MET A 55 -12.25 -33.00 -10.25
C MET A 55 -13.06 -31.85 -10.80
N GLU A 56 -14.32 -31.74 -10.37
CA GLU A 56 -15.20 -30.62 -10.73
C GLU A 56 -15.17 -29.49 -9.66
N GLU A 57 -14.92 -29.83 -8.40
CA GLU A 57 -14.89 -28.85 -7.29
C GLU A 57 -13.50 -28.20 -7.16
N GLU A 58 -13.46 -26.89 -7.19
CA GLU A 58 -12.24 -26.09 -7.08
C GLU A 58 -11.50 -26.34 -5.75
N ALA A 59 -12.23 -26.44 -4.64
CA ALA A 59 -11.65 -26.78 -3.34
C ALA A 59 -10.94 -28.14 -3.32
N ALA A 60 -11.46 -29.12 -4.08
CA ALA A 60 -10.83 -30.42 -4.22
C ALA A 60 -9.57 -30.35 -5.11
N LYS A 61 -9.61 -29.56 -6.18
CA LYS A 61 -8.44 -29.28 -7.03
C LYS A 61 -7.30 -28.62 -6.21
N ASN A 62 -7.64 -27.63 -5.40
CA ASN A 62 -6.67 -26.91 -4.55
C ASN A 62 -5.93 -27.85 -3.58
N SER A 63 -6.53 -28.96 -3.17
CA SER A 63 -5.86 -29.95 -2.30
C SER A 63 -4.71 -30.70 -2.98
N LEU A 64 -4.66 -30.70 -4.30
CA LEU A 64 -3.62 -31.34 -5.11
C LEU A 64 -2.53 -30.34 -5.54
N LEU A 65 -2.78 -29.04 -5.39
CA LEU A 65 -1.81 -28.00 -5.72
C LEU A 65 -0.70 -27.90 -4.65
N PRO A 66 0.49 -27.39 -5.00
CA PRO A 66 1.57 -27.25 -4.03
C PRO A 66 1.17 -26.27 -2.91
N ALA A 67 1.24 -26.74 -1.68
CA ALA A 67 0.96 -25.92 -0.52
C ALA A 67 2.07 -24.88 -0.34
N ILE A 68 1.69 -23.63 -0.19
CA ILE A 68 2.56 -22.47 0.05
C ILE A 68 2.54 -22.05 1.51
N LEU A 69 1.35 -21.89 2.09
CA LEU A 69 1.19 -21.56 3.50
C LEU A 69 0.18 -22.54 4.14
N TRP A 70 0.60 -23.22 5.18
CA TRP A 70 -0.29 -24.14 5.91
C TRP A 70 0.06 -24.20 7.40
N ARG A 71 -0.89 -24.72 8.19
CA ARG A 71 -0.76 -24.92 9.63
C ARG A 71 -1.08 -26.34 10.02
N ASN A 72 -0.25 -26.91 10.88
CA ASN A 72 -0.54 -28.11 11.64
C ASN A 72 -0.74 -27.78 13.12
N SER A 73 -1.59 -28.57 13.80
CA SER A 73 -1.77 -28.48 15.23
C SER A 73 -1.25 -29.77 15.88
N VAL A 74 -0.37 -29.63 16.86
CA VAL A 74 0.17 -30.73 17.65
C VAL A 74 -0.04 -30.38 19.12
N ASP A 75 -0.96 -31.08 19.76
CA ASP A 75 -1.42 -30.73 21.11
C ASP A 75 -1.92 -29.27 21.17
N THR A 76 -1.25 -28.44 21.97
CA THR A 76 -1.54 -27.01 22.10
C THR A 76 -0.70 -26.12 21.17
N ALA A 77 0.27 -26.71 20.47
CA ALA A 77 1.14 -25.96 19.56
C ALA A 77 0.53 -25.83 18.17
N LYS A 78 0.60 -24.64 17.59
CA LYS A 78 0.29 -24.37 16.20
C LYS A 78 1.61 -24.16 15.44
N ILE A 79 1.82 -24.93 14.38
CA ILE A 79 3.05 -24.92 13.58
C ILE A 79 2.67 -24.43 12.20
N PHE A 80 3.12 -23.24 11.85
CA PHE A 80 2.97 -22.69 10.50
C PHE A 80 4.17 -23.02 9.64
N CYS A 81 3.94 -23.36 8.40
CA CYS A 81 4.93 -23.63 7.39
C CYS A 81 4.73 -22.69 6.21
N VAL A 82 5.80 -22.03 5.80
CA VAL A 82 5.84 -21.16 4.61
C VAL A 82 6.81 -21.76 3.62
N ASN A 83 6.32 -22.08 2.43
CA ASN A 83 7.07 -22.69 1.35
C ASN A 83 7.39 -21.62 0.31
N GLY A 84 8.62 -21.09 0.34
CA GLY A 84 9.10 -20.02 -0.52
C GLY A 84 9.54 -18.77 0.24
N ASP A 85 9.79 -17.68 -0.51
CA ASP A 85 10.44 -16.47 -0.02
C ASP A 85 9.47 -15.40 0.50
N TYR A 86 8.21 -15.75 0.78
CA TYR A 86 7.17 -14.83 1.25
C TYR A 86 7.48 -14.09 2.56
N LEU A 87 8.45 -14.58 3.34
CA LEU A 87 8.93 -13.90 4.54
C LEU A 87 10.21 -13.08 4.32
N ALA A 88 10.68 -12.98 3.07
CA ALA A 88 11.93 -12.29 2.75
C ALA A 88 11.75 -10.78 2.48
N ASP A 89 10.53 -10.33 2.27
CA ASP A 89 10.23 -8.92 2.00
C ASP A 89 9.21 -8.35 3.00
N ILE A 90 8.74 -7.13 2.74
CA ILE A 90 7.81 -6.41 3.61
C ILE A 90 6.46 -7.13 3.79
N SER A 91 6.07 -8.02 2.88
CA SER A 91 4.85 -8.82 2.98
C SER A 91 4.87 -9.74 4.20
N ALA A 92 6.06 -10.06 4.73
CA ALA A 92 6.22 -10.86 5.94
C ALA A 92 5.41 -10.34 7.12
N VAL A 93 5.28 -9.01 7.28
CA VAL A 93 4.54 -8.42 8.42
C VAL A 93 3.07 -8.85 8.41
N GLY A 94 2.41 -8.83 7.24
CA GLY A 94 1.01 -9.24 7.12
C GLY A 94 0.81 -10.75 7.29
N ILE A 95 1.75 -11.57 6.80
CA ILE A 95 1.71 -13.03 6.99
C ILE A 95 1.86 -13.37 8.47
N LEU A 96 2.83 -12.76 9.16
CA LEU A 96 3.04 -12.98 10.59
C LEU A 96 1.85 -12.52 11.42
N ASP A 97 1.27 -11.36 11.10
CA ASP A 97 0.06 -10.87 11.75
C ASP A 97 -1.13 -11.84 11.56
N ALA A 98 -1.35 -12.32 10.32
CA ALA A 98 -2.38 -13.32 10.06
C ALA A 98 -2.17 -14.63 10.84
N MET A 99 -0.91 -15.08 11.01
CA MET A 99 -0.58 -16.24 11.85
C MET A 99 -0.88 -15.98 13.33
N MET A 100 -0.62 -14.78 13.83
CA MET A 100 -0.96 -14.35 15.19
C MET A 100 -2.47 -14.36 15.40
N GLY A 101 -3.21 -13.70 14.51
CA GLY A 101 -4.67 -13.68 14.54
C GLY A 101 -5.30 -15.08 14.49
N GLU A 102 -4.75 -16.01 13.70
CA GLU A 102 -5.22 -17.42 13.68
C GLU A 102 -4.88 -18.18 14.97
N THR A 103 -3.93 -17.70 15.76
CA THR A 103 -3.43 -18.41 16.94
C THR A 103 -4.17 -18.04 18.21
N TYR A 104 -4.51 -16.78 18.39
CA TYR A 104 -5.11 -16.24 19.61
C TYR A 104 -6.62 -16.10 19.48
N ASP A 105 -7.33 -16.11 20.60
CA ASP A 105 -8.79 -15.91 20.66
C ASP A 105 -9.18 -14.48 20.26
N TYR A 106 -8.29 -13.55 20.45
CA TYR A 106 -8.34 -12.18 19.97
C TYR A 106 -6.95 -11.67 19.71
N ASP A 107 -6.81 -10.71 18.80
CA ASP A 107 -5.56 -10.02 18.54
C ASP A 107 -5.83 -8.52 18.46
N ILE A 108 -5.00 -7.72 19.15
CA ILE A 108 -5.08 -6.26 19.15
C ILE A 108 -3.68 -5.66 19.08
N TYR A 109 -3.45 -4.83 18.08
CA TYR A 109 -2.15 -4.25 17.80
C TYR A 109 -2.29 -2.85 17.20
N PRO A 110 -1.27 -1.96 17.40
CA PRO A 110 -1.32 -0.62 16.88
C PRO A 110 -1.16 -0.60 15.35
N VAL A 111 -1.78 0.39 14.70
CA VAL A 111 -1.68 0.65 13.26
C VAL A 111 -1.45 2.12 13.00
N ILE A 112 -0.92 2.45 11.80
CA ILE A 112 -0.62 3.81 11.38
C ILE A 112 -1.91 4.54 10.99
N ASN A 113 -2.84 3.84 10.37
CA ASN A 113 -4.09 4.37 9.80
C ASN A 113 -3.83 5.47 8.77
N ALA A 114 -3.11 5.16 7.70
CA ALA A 114 -2.74 6.12 6.66
C ALA A 114 -2.74 5.50 5.26
N GLN A 115 -3.47 6.10 4.33
CA GLN A 115 -3.41 5.82 2.91
C GLN A 115 -2.86 7.04 2.18
N ASN A 116 -1.73 6.89 1.48
CA ASN A 116 -1.06 7.95 0.73
C ASN A 116 -1.20 7.75 -0.78
N LEU A 117 -1.46 8.83 -1.50
CA LEU A 117 -1.35 8.90 -2.95
C LEU A 117 -0.24 9.90 -3.31
N VAL A 118 0.92 9.38 -3.68
CA VAL A 118 2.08 10.15 -4.09
C VAL A 118 2.12 10.25 -5.61
N ILE A 119 2.21 11.47 -6.12
CA ILE A 119 2.31 11.74 -7.54
C ILE A 119 3.69 12.32 -7.80
N ALA A 120 4.60 11.47 -8.26
CA ALA A 120 5.94 11.87 -8.60
C ALA A 120 5.96 12.69 -9.88
N ASP A 121 6.85 13.68 -9.94
CA ASP A 121 7.16 14.48 -11.10
C ASP A 121 5.98 15.28 -11.68
N LEU A 122 5.14 15.80 -10.80
CA LEU A 122 3.99 16.63 -11.17
C LEU A 122 3.92 17.91 -10.31
N PRO A 123 3.81 19.06 -10.95
CA PRO A 123 4.10 19.33 -12.36
C PRO A 123 5.59 19.51 -12.63
N ALA A 124 6.00 19.42 -13.88
CA ALA A 124 7.25 19.97 -14.39
C ALA A 124 7.01 21.40 -14.90
N PHE A 125 8.03 22.25 -14.82
CA PHE A 125 7.92 23.67 -15.14
C PHE A 125 8.74 24.09 -16.37
N VAL A 126 9.20 23.12 -17.15
CA VAL A 126 9.87 23.32 -18.43
C VAL A 126 9.19 22.49 -19.51
N SER A 127 9.23 23.00 -20.76
CA SER A 127 8.65 22.29 -21.90
C SER A 127 9.69 21.39 -22.58
N GLU A 128 10.07 20.33 -21.86
CA GLU A 128 11.01 19.33 -22.36
C GLU A 128 10.36 18.37 -23.35
N ASN A 129 11.20 17.69 -24.15
CA ASN A 129 10.80 16.67 -25.14
C ASN A 129 9.70 17.15 -26.10
N GLU A 130 9.85 18.38 -26.59
CA GLU A 130 8.82 19.08 -27.35
C GLU A 130 8.36 18.31 -28.61
N GLU A 131 9.29 17.64 -29.31
CA GLU A 131 8.96 16.87 -30.51
C GLU A 131 7.97 15.74 -30.22
N GLU A 132 8.20 14.96 -29.19
CA GLU A 132 7.32 13.84 -28.82
C GLU A 132 6.00 14.35 -28.22
N MET A 133 6.03 15.41 -27.44
CA MET A 133 4.84 16.04 -26.88
C MET A 133 3.92 16.63 -27.97
N GLN A 134 4.49 17.32 -28.97
CA GLN A 134 3.74 17.81 -30.12
C GLN A 134 3.15 16.67 -30.95
N LYS A 135 3.91 15.59 -31.14
CA LYS A 135 3.44 14.42 -31.89
C LYS A 135 2.29 13.71 -31.20
N ARG A 136 2.34 13.53 -29.87
CA ARG A 136 1.32 12.79 -29.11
C ARG A 136 0.10 13.65 -28.76
N TYR A 137 0.32 14.87 -28.33
CA TYR A 137 -0.72 15.72 -27.72
C TYR A 137 -0.98 17.01 -28.49
N SER A 138 -0.16 17.35 -29.47
CA SER A 138 -0.19 18.63 -30.19
C SER A 138 -0.05 19.85 -29.26
N GLN A 139 0.64 19.67 -28.14
CA GLN A 139 0.83 20.65 -27.05
C GLN A 139 2.23 20.51 -26.45
N SER A 140 2.68 21.53 -25.70
CA SER A 140 3.88 21.45 -24.88
C SER A 140 3.66 20.59 -23.63
N ALA A 141 4.72 20.11 -22.98
CA ALA A 141 4.64 19.35 -21.73
C ALA A 141 3.87 20.11 -20.64
N GLN A 142 4.19 21.39 -20.44
CA GLN A 142 3.47 22.25 -19.48
C GLN A 142 1.96 22.32 -19.76
N ALA A 143 1.56 22.50 -21.03
CA ALA A 143 0.16 22.56 -21.40
C ALA A 143 -0.54 21.20 -21.16
N VAL A 144 0.11 20.09 -21.47
CA VAL A 144 -0.40 18.74 -21.19
C VAL A 144 -0.61 18.52 -19.70
N TYR A 145 0.35 18.88 -18.86
CA TYR A 145 0.21 18.79 -17.41
C TYR A 145 -0.94 19.66 -16.89
N GLN A 146 -1.05 20.88 -17.35
CA GLN A 146 -2.04 21.83 -16.86
C GLN A 146 -3.47 21.53 -17.35
N GLU A 147 -3.63 21.18 -18.63
CA GLU A 147 -4.94 21.09 -19.28
C GLU A 147 -5.50 19.67 -19.35
N ILE A 148 -4.66 18.64 -19.29
CA ILE A 148 -5.05 17.25 -19.47
C ILE A 148 -4.80 16.44 -18.19
N VAL A 149 -3.55 16.40 -17.70
CA VAL A 149 -3.15 15.55 -16.58
C VAL A 149 -3.79 16.02 -15.28
N TRP A 150 -3.60 17.28 -14.94
CA TRP A 150 -4.08 17.84 -13.67
C TRP A 150 -5.60 17.71 -13.47
N PRO A 151 -6.48 18.13 -14.42
CA PRO A 151 -7.92 17.97 -14.24
C PRO A 151 -8.36 16.50 -14.14
N SER A 152 -7.66 15.63 -14.85
CA SER A 152 -7.94 14.20 -14.81
C SER A 152 -7.59 13.59 -13.45
N LEU A 153 -6.39 13.88 -12.91
CA LEU A 153 -5.95 13.40 -11.60
C LEU A 153 -6.83 13.92 -10.46
N THR A 154 -7.12 15.22 -10.44
CA THR A 154 -8.02 15.79 -9.44
C THR A 154 -9.41 15.15 -9.47
N SER A 155 -9.93 14.87 -10.67
CA SER A 155 -11.19 14.14 -10.82
C SER A 155 -11.12 12.70 -10.31
N ILE A 156 -10.01 11.99 -10.54
CA ILE A 156 -9.82 10.62 -10.04
C ILE A 156 -9.69 10.65 -8.51
N ALA A 157 -8.84 11.50 -7.95
CA ALA A 157 -8.64 11.64 -6.51
C ALA A 157 -9.95 11.98 -5.77
N SER A 158 -10.71 12.94 -6.30
CA SER A 158 -12.01 13.32 -5.72
C SER A 158 -13.03 12.17 -5.71
N ARG A 159 -13.04 11.33 -6.75
CA ARG A 159 -13.97 10.18 -6.83
C ARG A 159 -13.59 9.03 -5.90
N THR A 160 -12.31 8.89 -5.60
CA THR A 160 -11.78 7.83 -4.72
C THR A 160 -11.62 8.29 -3.28
N GLY A 161 -11.78 9.59 -2.99
CA GLY A 161 -11.52 10.14 -1.66
C GLY A 161 -10.03 10.27 -1.32
N ALA A 162 -9.14 10.08 -2.32
CA ALA A 162 -7.70 10.13 -2.09
C ALA A 162 -7.20 11.56 -1.87
N LYS A 163 -6.26 11.73 -0.93
CA LYS A 163 -5.48 12.96 -0.79
C LYS A 163 -4.17 12.83 -1.54
N MET A 164 -3.87 13.81 -2.37
CA MET A 164 -2.66 13.81 -3.20
C MET A 164 -1.48 14.49 -2.49
N THR A 165 -0.29 13.91 -2.62
CA THR A 165 0.98 14.62 -2.43
C THR A 165 1.69 14.70 -3.77
N CYS A 166 1.79 15.90 -4.35
CA CYS A 166 2.42 16.13 -5.64
C CYS A 166 3.88 16.51 -5.46
N MET A 167 4.78 15.66 -5.95
CA MET A 167 6.22 15.87 -5.90
C MET A 167 6.66 16.66 -7.12
N MET A 168 6.85 17.96 -6.91
CA MET A 168 7.16 18.90 -7.97
C MET A 168 8.62 18.83 -8.37
N THR A 169 8.89 18.96 -9.66
CA THR A 169 10.25 19.15 -10.19
C THR A 169 10.28 20.38 -11.10
N PRO A 170 11.27 21.30 -10.96
CA PRO A 170 11.41 22.39 -11.90
C PRO A 170 11.66 21.89 -13.32
N GLN A 171 12.54 20.91 -13.49
CA GLN A 171 12.94 20.33 -14.77
C GLN A 171 13.51 18.91 -14.55
N PHE A 172 13.60 18.12 -15.61
CA PHE A 172 14.25 16.81 -15.60
C PHE A 172 15.69 16.88 -16.14
N THR A 173 15.95 17.76 -17.12
CA THR A 173 17.23 17.91 -17.80
C THR A 173 17.93 19.16 -17.29
N TYR A 174 19.17 18.99 -16.80
CA TYR A 174 20.01 20.07 -16.23
C TYR A 174 21.24 20.40 -17.06
N THR A 175 21.38 19.76 -18.21
CA THR A 175 22.53 19.91 -19.12
C THR A 175 22.26 20.79 -20.34
N ASP A 176 21.01 21.19 -20.55
CA ASP A 176 20.60 22.10 -21.61
C ASP A 176 20.55 23.57 -21.11
N GLU A 177 20.19 24.49 -22.03
CA GLU A 177 20.05 25.92 -21.74
C GLU A 177 18.60 26.32 -21.44
N GLU A 178 17.67 25.36 -21.35
CA GLU A 178 16.28 25.64 -21.05
C GLU A 178 16.09 25.93 -19.56
N GLU A 179 15.39 27.03 -19.25
CA GLU A 179 15.09 27.38 -17.86
C GLU A 179 13.62 27.13 -17.54
N PRO A 180 13.30 26.63 -16.33
CA PRO A 180 11.93 26.38 -15.94
C PRO A 180 11.15 27.69 -15.74
N ASP A 181 9.90 27.69 -16.23
CA ASP A 181 8.95 28.79 -16.07
C ASP A 181 8.01 28.54 -14.89
N GLY A 182 8.17 29.32 -13.84
CA GLY A 182 7.40 29.22 -12.61
C GLY A 182 6.10 30.02 -12.57
N GLU A 183 5.61 30.59 -13.67
CA GLU A 183 4.37 31.39 -13.67
C GLU A 183 3.17 30.59 -13.11
N ASN A 184 3.14 29.27 -13.34
CA ASN A 184 2.07 28.39 -12.88
C ASN A 184 2.29 27.82 -11.45
N VAL A 185 3.40 28.05 -10.79
CA VAL A 185 3.67 27.52 -9.42
C VAL A 185 2.56 27.95 -8.46
N THR A 186 2.23 29.25 -8.46
CA THR A 186 1.17 29.78 -7.58
C THR A 186 -0.19 29.15 -7.88
N TYR A 187 -0.49 28.86 -9.14
CA TYR A 187 -1.71 28.19 -9.55
C TYR A 187 -1.79 26.79 -8.93
N TYR A 188 -0.74 25.98 -9.08
CA TYR A 188 -0.71 24.62 -8.53
C TYR A 188 -0.77 24.62 -7.00
N LEU A 189 0.02 25.43 -6.33
CA LEU A 189 0.02 25.53 -4.85
C LEU A 189 -1.35 25.94 -4.31
N LYS A 190 -2.05 26.85 -5.02
CA LYS A 190 -3.42 27.24 -4.65
C LYS A 190 -4.39 26.09 -4.83
N ARG A 191 -4.31 25.36 -5.95
CA ARG A 191 -5.18 24.21 -6.23
C ARG A 191 -4.97 23.07 -5.23
N LEU A 192 -3.71 22.72 -4.92
CA LEU A 192 -3.40 21.73 -3.91
C LEU A 192 -4.00 22.09 -2.55
N LYS A 193 -3.91 23.36 -2.16
CA LYS A 193 -4.53 23.84 -0.93
C LYS A 193 -6.06 23.72 -0.94
N GLU A 194 -6.70 24.01 -2.06
CA GLU A 194 -8.16 23.88 -2.24
C GLU A 194 -8.63 22.42 -2.12
N GLU A 195 -7.80 21.46 -2.59
CA GLU A 195 -8.06 20.02 -2.55
C GLU A 195 -7.53 19.35 -1.25
N HIS A 196 -7.04 20.12 -0.27
CA HIS A 196 -6.40 19.59 0.94
C HIS A 196 -5.23 18.64 0.64
N ALA A 197 -4.53 18.89 -0.45
CA ALA A 197 -3.37 18.15 -0.93
C ALA A 197 -2.06 18.89 -0.59
N GLU A 198 -0.93 18.21 -0.76
CA GLU A 198 0.41 18.68 -0.41
C GLU A 198 1.30 18.82 -1.65
N ALA A 199 2.26 19.77 -1.60
CA ALA A 199 3.38 19.81 -2.53
C ALA A 199 4.66 19.35 -1.83
N GLY A 200 5.37 18.40 -2.42
CA GLY A 200 6.72 17.97 -2.04
C GLY A 200 7.73 18.25 -3.14
N LEU A 201 8.97 17.86 -2.92
CA LEU A 201 10.06 17.93 -3.91
C LEU A 201 10.32 16.56 -4.53
N SER A 202 10.66 16.52 -5.82
CA SER A 202 11.20 15.34 -6.47
C SER A 202 12.72 15.37 -6.52
N ALA A 203 13.36 14.24 -6.23
CA ALA A 203 14.80 14.02 -6.41
C ALA A 203 15.16 13.57 -7.84
N ASP A 204 14.18 13.29 -8.67
CA ASP A 204 14.42 12.70 -9.98
C ASP A 204 14.99 13.69 -10.99
N SER A 205 15.89 13.20 -11.82
CA SER A 205 16.50 13.92 -12.93
C SER A 205 16.85 12.93 -14.04
N ARG A 206 16.85 13.41 -15.26
CA ARG A 206 17.16 12.58 -16.43
C ARG A 206 18.62 12.09 -16.44
N GLU A 207 19.54 12.94 -16.03
CA GLU A 207 20.98 12.64 -16.01
C GLU A 207 21.43 11.93 -14.72
N GLY A 208 20.53 11.71 -13.77
CA GLY A 208 20.88 11.09 -12.49
C GLY A 208 21.89 11.92 -11.68
N ILE A 209 21.78 13.26 -11.70
CA ILE A 209 22.66 14.14 -10.92
C ILE A 209 22.47 13.91 -9.41
N PRO A 210 23.51 14.12 -8.59
CA PRO A 210 23.39 14.02 -7.14
C PRO A 210 22.29 14.93 -6.60
N LEU A 211 21.50 14.45 -5.65
CA LEU A 211 20.39 15.22 -5.05
C LEU A 211 20.83 16.58 -4.52
N SER A 212 22.00 16.66 -3.86
CA SER A 212 22.56 17.91 -3.36
C SER A 212 22.82 18.95 -4.46
N GLU A 213 23.20 18.49 -5.64
CA GLU A 213 23.40 19.35 -6.80
C GLU A 213 22.08 19.80 -7.40
N LYS A 214 21.12 18.87 -7.57
CA LYS A 214 19.76 19.17 -8.03
C LYS A 214 19.09 20.21 -7.14
N ILE A 215 19.09 20.00 -5.81
CA ILE A 215 18.50 20.94 -4.85
C ILE A 215 19.13 22.33 -4.96
N LYS A 216 20.46 22.41 -5.13
CA LYS A 216 21.16 23.68 -5.29
C LYS A 216 20.75 24.41 -6.58
N GLN A 217 20.56 23.69 -7.68
CA GLN A 217 20.10 24.27 -8.93
C GLN A 217 18.64 24.72 -8.84
N ASP A 218 17.77 23.91 -8.22
CA ASP A 218 16.35 24.21 -8.03
C ASP A 218 16.10 25.35 -7.02
N GLN A 219 17.06 25.63 -6.13
CA GLN A 219 16.88 26.59 -5.04
C GLN A 219 16.48 27.98 -5.54
N THR A 220 17.08 28.46 -6.63
CA THR A 220 16.77 29.78 -7.20
C THR A 220 15.34 29.82 -7.71
N PHE A 221 14.88 28.76 -8.36
CA PHE A 221 13.51 28.62 -8.84
C PHE A 221 12.51 28.67 -7.68
N TRP A 222 12.70 27.84 -6.66
CA TRP A 222 11.79 27.81 -5.50
C TRP A 222 11.80 29.09 -4.69
N GLN A 223 12.94 29.73 -4.53
CA GLN A 223 13.03 31.04 -3.86
C GLN A 223 12.33 32.15 -4.64
N THR A 224 12.28 32.05 -5.95
CA THR A 224 11.62 33.04 -6.81
C THR A 224 10.11 32.85 -6.82
N TYR A 225 9.62 31.61 -7.01
CA TYR A 225 8.21 31.34 -7.30
C TYR A 225 7.41 30.79 -6.12
N ALA A 226 8.07 30.24 -5.10
CA ALA A 226 7.45 29.69 -3.90
C ALA A 226 8.15 30.13 -2.59
N PRO A 227 8.53 31.42 -2.39
CA PRO A 227 9.38 31.86 -1.28
C PRO A 227 8.78 31.62 0.11
N SER A 228 7.47 31.49 0.22
CA SER A 228 6.75 31.30 1.48
C SER A 228 6.29 29.85 1.69
N TYR A 229 6.45 28.99 0.70
CA TYR A 229 6.08 27.58 0.82
C TYR A 229 7.22 26.77 1.42
N ARG A 230 6.89 25.86 2.33
CA ARG A 230 7.87 24.94 2.93
C ARG A 230 7.57 23.53 2.44
N PHE A 231 8.49 22.98 1.70
CA PHE A 231 8.45 21.59 1.28
C PHE A 231 8.94 20.72 2.43
N LEU A 232 8.08 19.84 2.93
CA LEU A 232 8.38 18.97 4.07
C LEU A 232 8.58 17.53 3.65
N SER A 233 8.20 17.17 2.43
CA SER A 233 8.32 15.85 1.84
C SER A 233 9.17 15.85 0.57
N LEU A 234 9.86 14.73 0.36
CA LEU A 234 10.70 14.49 -0.81
C LEU A 234 10.36 13.13 -1.39
N TYR A 235 10.34 13.01 -2.71
CA TYR A 235 10.27 11.74 -3.43
C TYR A 235 11.64 11.39 -4.02
N ALA A 236 11.99 10.10 -3.94
CA ALA A 236 13.15 9.53 -4.62
C ALA A 236 12.80 8.13 -5.12
N ASP A 237 13.30 7.74 -6.29
CA ASP A 237 13.05 6.41 -6.85
C ASP A 237 13.64 5.29 -5.97
N GLY A 238 14.66 5.57 -5.20
CA GLY A 238 15.21 4.64 -4.21
C GLY A 238 16.17 5.31 -3.23
N VAL A 239 16.53 4.59 -2.16
CA VAL A 239 17.44 5.11 -1.11
C VAL A 239 18.79 5.57 -1.69
N LYS A 240 19.28 4.92 -2.75
CA LYS A 240 20.52 5.30 -3.42
C LYS A 240 20.43 6.66 -4.10
N SER A 241 19.24 7.06 -4.56
CA SER A 241 19.01 8.36 -5.20
C SER A 241 19.10 9.52 -4.20
N ILE A 242 18.89 9.24 -2.90
CA ILE A 242 19.05 10.23 -1.83
C ILE A 242 20.54 10.54 -1.61
N GLY A 243 21.44 9.59 -1.86
CA GLY A 243 22.87 9.73 -1.62
C GLY A 243 23.22 9.79 -0.13
N GLU A 244 24.05 10.75 0.25
CA GLU A 244 24.35 10.97 1.66
C GLU A 244 23.16 11.68 2.35
N GLU A 245 22.77 11.23 3.54
CA GLU A 245 21.66 11.83 4.33
C GLU A 245 21.87 13.33 4.59
N SER A 246 23.11 13.79 4.64
CA SER A 246 23.48 15.20 4.75
C SER A 246 23.09 16.06 3.53
N ALA A 247 22.72 15.44 2.43
CA ALA A 247 22.27 16.14 1.22
C ALA A 247 20.79 16.58 1.28
N LEU A 248 20.02 16.07 2.25
CA LEU A 248 18.61 16.43 2.41
C LEU A 248 18.49 17.88 2.92
N PRO A 249 17.56 18.68 2.36
CA PRO A 249 17.21 19.98 2.96
C PRO A 249 16.76 19.80 4.41
N ALA A 250 17.16 20.73 5.28
CA ALA A 250 16.86 20.67 6.72
C ALA A 250 15.36 20.69 7.05
N GLU A 251 14.54 21.18 6.15
CA GLU A 251 13.09 21.24 6.27
C GLU A 251 12.41 19.89 6.01
N ILE A 252 13.03 18.98 5.26
CA ILE A 252 12.44 17.68 4.91
C ILE A 252 12.24 16.85 6.17
N ARG A 253 11.02 16.34 6.32
CA ARG A 253 10.56 15.51 7.45
C ARG A 253 10.36 14.07 7.05
N THR A 254 10.02 13.84 5.79
CA THR A 254 9.69 12.51 5.29
C THR A 254 10.13 12.34 3.85
N VAL A 255 10.55 11.12 3.52
CA VAL A 255 10.93 10.72 2.17
C VAL A 255 10.02 9.59 1.71
N ALA A 256 9.35 9.79 0.58
CA ALA A 256 8.66 8.73 -0.13
C ALA A 256 9.62 8.05 -1.10
N LEU A 257 9.59 6.73 -1.15
CA LEU A 257 10.37 5.95 -2.12
C LEU A 257 9.47 5.41 -3.23
N GLY A 258 10.01 5.36 -4.43
CA GLY A 258 9.35 4.77 -5.59
C GLY A 258 9.10 3.26 -5.45
N SER A 259 8.31 2.71 -6.35
CA SER A 259 7.91 1.29 -6.34
C SER A 259 9.07 0.31 -6.57
N GLY A 260 10.20 0.78 -7.12
CA GLY A 260 11.43 -0.01 -7.27
C GLY A 260 12.19 -0.29 -5.97
N ALA A 261 11.86 0.39 -4.87
CA ALA A 261 12.51 0.25 -3.56
C ALA A 261 11.93 -0.90 -2.74
N SER A 262 11.87 -2.10 -3.29
CA SER A 262 11.37 -3.28 -2.59
C SER A 262 12.21 -3.62 -1.36
N GLY A 263 11.56 -4.08 -0.30
CA GLY A 263 12.22 -4.54 0.93
C GLY A 263 12.50 -3.45 1.98
N GLN A 264 12.16 -2.19 1.72
CA GLN A 264 12.24 -1.13 2.72
C GLN A 264 10.99 -1.14 3.60
N ALA A 265 11.19 -1.00 4.90
CA ALA A 265 10.09 -0.86 5.86
C ALA A 265 9.75 0.61 6.10
N VAL A 266 8.50 0.88 6.48
CA VAL A 266 8.10 2.17 7.06
C VAL A 266 8.86 2.37 8.37
N GLY A 267 9.49 3.53 8.54
CA GLY A 267 10.27 3.80 9.75
C GLY A 267 11.07 5.09 9.66
N TYR A 268 12.17 5.16 10.37
CA TYR A 268 13.09 6.29 10.31
C TYR A 268 14.20 6.04 9.30
N LEU A 269 14.45 7.02 8.42
CA LEU A 269 15.65 7.09 7.60
C LEU A 269 16.85 7.54 8.47
N ASN A 270 16.63 8.52 9.34
CA ASN A 270 17.54 9.02 10.35
C ASN A 270 16.74 9.62 11.52
N GLU A 271 17.41 10.23 12.51
CA GLU A 271 16.76 10.78 13.72
C GLU A 271 15.62 11.77 13.44
N ASN A 272 15.63 12.46 12.28
CA ASN A 272 14.71 13.54 11.97
C ASN A 272 13.76 13.26 10.82
N VAL A 273 14.07 12.27 9.97
CA VAL A 273 13.38 12.02 8.71
C VAL A 273 12.80 10.61 8.71
N THR A 274 11.51 10.49 8.40
CA THR A 274 10.87 9.19 8.21
C THR A 274 10.98 8.73 6.76
N LEU A 275 10.86 7.42 6.57
CA LEU A 275 10.87 6.74 5.29
C LEU A 275 9.50 6.12 5.02
N GLN A 276 8.92 6.44 3.88
CA GLN A 276 7.62 5.98 3.44
C GLN A 276 7.75 5.28 2.07
N PRO A 277 8.07 3.98 2.05
CA PRO A 277 8.21 3.26 0.80
C PRO A 277 6.86 3.09 0.11
N SER A 278 6.90 3.06 -1.22
CA SER A 278 5.73 2.71 -2.02
C SER A 278 5.34 1.25 -1.78
N THR A 279 4.06 1.01 -1.56
CA THR A 279 3.48 -0.33 -1.47
C THR A 279 3.03 -0.84 -2.84
N SER A 280 2.77 0.08 -3.77
CA SER A 280 2.27 -0.25 -5.10
C SER A 280 2.53 0.87 -6.10
N SER A 281 2.77 0.49 -7.35
CA SER A 281 2.65 1.40 -8.48
C SER A 281 1.18 1.55 -8.89
N GLY A 282 0.66 2.77 -8.85
CA GLY A 282 -0.72 3.04 -9.28
C GLY A 282 -0.93 3.00 -10.80
N ILE A 283 0.14 2.86 -11.59
CA ILE A 283 0.08 2.76 -13.06
C ILE A 283 0.38 1.33 -13.51
N ARG A 284 1.46 0.73 -12.98
CA ARG A 284 1.95 -0.61 -13.34
C ARG A 284 1.76 -1.56 -12.15
N HIS A 285 0.51 -1.67 -11.68
CA HIS A 285 0.18 -2.52 -10.55
C HIS A 285 0.30 -4.00 -10.94
N THR A 286 1.07 -4.75 -10.16
CA THR A 286 1.30 -6.18 -10.36
C THR A 286 0.56 -7.02 -9.32
N PHE A 287 0.52 -8.34 -9.52
CA PHE A 287 0.01 -9.27 -8.51
C PHE A 287 0.79 -9.19 -7.18
N LEU A 288 2.11 -8.97 -7.26
CA LEU A 288 2.94 -8.78 -6.07
C LEU A 288 2.59 -7.49 -5.32
N ASP A 289 2.27 -6.43 -6.04
CA ASP A 289 1.81 -5.18 -5.43
C ASP A 289 0.49 -5.38 -4.70
N ASP A 290 -0.46 -6.14 -5.28
CA ASP A 290 -1.72 -6.51 -4.62
C ASP A 290 -1.47 -7.26 -3.30
N PHE A 291 -0.58 -8.24 -3.32
CA PHE A 291 -0.20 -8.99 -2.12
C PHE A 291 0.47 -8.09 -1.06
N LYS A 292 1.40 -7.21 -1.47
CA LYS A 292 2.04 -6.25 -0.58
C LYS A 292 1.04 -5.28 0.05
N VAL A 293 0.17 -4.69 -0.76
CA VAL A 293 -0.87 -3.77 -0.24
C VAL A 293 -1.70 -4.48 0.82
N LYS A 294 -2.20 -5.69 0.55
CA LYS A 294 -2.97 -6.48 1.52
C LYS A 294 -2.20 -6.75 2.80
N CYS A 295 -0.93 -7.14 2.70
CA CYS A 295 -0.09 -7.39 3.87
C CYS A 295 0.15 -6.13 4.70
N MET A 296 0.43 -5.00 4.06
CA MET A 296 0.70 -3.73 4.73
C MET A 296 -0.56 -3.14 5.37
N GLU A 297 -1.68 -3.17 4.67
CA GLU A 297 -2.97 -2.71 5.23
C GLU A 297 -3.41 -3.59 6.41
N THR A 298 -3.22 -4.90 6.28
CA THR A 298 -3.57 -5.86 7.34
C THR A 298 -2.76 -5.63 8.62
N ALA A 299 -1.44 -5.45 8.51
CA ALA A 299 -0.55 -5.38 9.67
C ALA A 299 -0.36 -3.95 10.20
N LEU A 300 -0.42 -2.95 9.35
CA LEU A 300 -0.06 -1.58 9.72
C LEU A 300 -1.16 -0.55 9.44
N GLY A 301 -2.26 -0.93 8.76
CA GLY A 301 -3.25 0.04 8.29
C GLY A 301 -2.59 1.13 7.44
N TYR A 302 -1.65 0.73 6.56
CA TYR A 302 -0.80 1.65 5.80
C TYR A 302 -0.69 1.23 4.35
N SER A 303 -0.88 2.20 3.46
CA SER A 303 -0.52 2.08 2.06
C SER A 303 0.07 3.38 1.51
N ASN A 304 0.92 3.25 0.49
CA ASN A 304 1.51 4.36 -0.24
C ASN A 304 1.51 3.99 -1.72
N ILE A 305 0.51 4.48 -2.45
CA ILE A 305 0.40 4.27 -3.90
C ILE A 305 1.14 5.40 -4.61
N THR A 306 2.10 5.05 -5.45
CA THR A 306 2.92 6.01 -6.19
C THR A 306 2.53 6.02 -7.67
N LEU A 307 2.28 7.21 -8.21
CA LEU A 307 2.11 7.47 -9.63
C LEU A 307 3.37 8.19 -10.12
N ASP A 308 4.18 7.51 -10.90
CA ASP A 308 5.33 8.14 -11.56
C ASP A 308 4.89 8.70 -12.91
N LEU A 309 4.92 10.03 -13.04
CA LEU A 309 4.50 10.73 -14.24
C LEU A 309 5.65 11.18 -15.14
N TYR A 310 6.88 10.79 -14.84
CA TYR A 310 8.02 11.02 -15.72
C TYR A 310 7.75 10.53 -17.16
N SER A 311 7.12 9.37 -17.29
CA SER A 311 6.77 8.76 -18.58
C SER A 311 5.75 9.56 -19.40
N VAL A 312 5.03 10.53 -18.83
CA VAL A 312 4.18 11.46 -19.60
C VAL A 312 5.05 12.33 -20.50
N THR A 313 6.17 12.85 -19.98
CA THR A 313 7.12 13.68 -20.73
C THR A 313 8.08 12.83 -21.57
N TYR A 314 8.55 11.71 -21.02
CA TYR A 314 9.52 10.81 -21.67
C TYR A 314 8.95 9.40 -21.82
N PRO A 315 7.96 9.20 -22.72
CA PRO A 315 7.32 7.91 -22.90
C PRO A 315 8.24 6.91 -23.58
N GLU A 316 8.23 5.67 -23.10
CA GLU A 316 8.93 4.54 -23.71
C GLU A 316 8.10 3.84 -24.81
N GLY A 317 6.77 3.97 -24.74
CA GLY A 317 5.88 3.31 -25.68
C GLY A 317 4.46 3.93 -25.71
N ASP A 318 3.56 3.29 -26.47
CA ASP A 318 2.16 3.74 -26.59
C ASP A 318 1.37 3.55 -25.30
N GLU A 319 1.80 2.68 -24.39
CA GLU A 319 1.17 2.45 -23.08
C GLU A 319 1.34 3.65 -22.15
N ASP A 320 2.36 4.50 -22.38
CA ASP A 320 2.64 5.70 -21.59
C ASP A 320 1.85 6.92 -22.08
N SER A 321 0.86 6.74 -22.98
CA SER A 321 -0.07 7.81 -23.30
C SER A 321 -0.98 8.09 -22.10
N TRP A 322 -1.23 9.39 -21.80
CA TRP A 322 -2.07 9.78 -20.66
C TRP A 322 -3.45 9.15 -20.71
N GLU A 323 -4.02 8.98 -21.92
CA GLU A 323 -5.32 8.32 -22.06
C GLU A 323 -5.32 6.89 -21.50
N LYS A 324 -4.26 6.13 -21.70
CA LYS A 324 -4.14 4.75 -21.18
C LYS A 324 -3.75 4.77 -19.71
N MET A 325 -2.77 5.58 -19.33
CA MET A 325 -2.32 5.71 -17.95
C MET A 325 -3.47 6.13 -17.02
N SER A 326 -4.25 7.14 -17.37
CA SER A 326 -5.36 7.61 -16.54
C SER A 326 -6.45 6.56 -16.34
N LYS A 327 -6.69 5.69 -17.32
CA LYS A 327 -7.61 4.55 -17.17
C LYS A 327 -7.07 3.52 -16.18
N LYS A 328 -5.76 3.18 -16.26
CA LYS A 328 -5.09 2.28 -15.32
C LYS A 328 -5.11 2.86 -13.90
N ILE A 329 -4.76 4.13 -13.75
CA ILE A 329 -4.81 4.83 -12.46
C ILE A 329 -6.23 4.77 -11.86
N ALA A 330 -7.25 5.11 -12.64
CA ALA A 330 -8.63 5.09 -12.16
C ALA A 330 -9.09 3.68 -11.75
N ALA A 331 -8.70 2.67 -12.51
CA ALA A 331 -9.00 1.27 -12.19
C ALA A 331 -8.27 0.81 -10.92
N ASN A 332 -6.96 1.08 -10.84
CA ASN A 332 -6.14 0.66 -9.69
C ASN A 332 -6.56 1.35 -8.39
N LEU A 333 -6.80 2.66 -8.40
CA LEU A 333 -7.33 3.35 -7.23
C LEU A 333 -8.75 2.87 -6.86
N GLY A 334 -9.59 2.57 -7.84
CA GLY A 334 -10.90 1.98 -7.60
C GLY A 334 -10.82 0.62 -6.90
N THR A 335 -9.83 -0.19 -7.24
CA THR A 335 -9.66 -1.54 -6.71
C THR A 335 -8.85 -1.55 -5.40
N TYR A 336 -7.73 -0.85 -5.33
CA TYR A 336 -6.74 -0.99 -4.26
C TYR A 336 -6.78 0.12 -3.23
N TRP A 337 -7.30 1.29 -3.57
CA TRP A 337 -7.51 2.37 -2.62
C TRP A 337 -8.87 2.22 -1.93
N LYS A 338 -9.92 2.12 -2.73
CA LYS A 338 -11.29 2.11 -2.22
C LYS A 338 -11.61 0.85 -1.41
N ALA A 339 -10.93 -0.26 -1.66
CA ALA A 339 -11.10 -1.48 -0.87
C ALA A 339 -10.74 -1.29 0.62
N TYR A 340 -9.91 -0.30 0.93
CA TYR A 340 -9.42 0.01 2.28
C TYR A 340 -9.89 1.38 2.77
N GLU A 341 -11.05 1.86 2.31
CA GLU A 341 -11.61 3.17 2.67
C GLU A 341 -11.92 3.36 4.17
N ALA A 342 -11.80 2.31 4.96
CA ALA A 342 -11.84 2.37 6.42
C ALA A 342 -10.60 3.05 7.03
N PHE A 343 -9.48 3.07 6.30
CA PHE A 343 -8.29 3.81 6.70
C PHE A 343 -8.32 5.22 6.12
N ASP A 344 -7.73 6.16 6.85
CA ASP A 344 -7.79 7.58 6.49
C ASP A 344 -6.88 7.91 5.30
N ALA A 345 -7.42 8.63 4.32
CA ALA A 345 -6.63 9.28 3.29
C ALA A 345 -5.74 10.38 3.92
N THR A 346 -4.44 10.30 3.68
CA THR A 346 -3.44 11.23 4.23
C THR A 346 -2.54 11.80 3.15
N THR A 347 -2.02 13.00 3.38
CA THR A 347 -0.81 13.47 2.68
C THR A 347 0.43 12.84 3.34
N LEU A 348 1.59 12.92 2.69
CA LEU A 348 2.83 12.37 3.26
C LEU A 348 3.22 13.02 4.59
N THR A 349 2.98 14.32 4.75
CA THR A 349 3.26 15.00 6.03
C THR A 349 2.27 14.61 7.12
N GLU A 350 0.98 14.41 6.79
CA GLU A 350 0.00 13.88 7.75
C GLU A 350 0.36 12.46 8.16
N SER A 351 0.75 11.62 7.20
CA SER A 351 1.22 10.26 7.44
C SER A 351 2.52 10.23 8.26
N ASP A 352 3.48 11.13 8.01
CA ASP A 352 4.70 11.27 8.81
C ASP A 352 4.39 11.44 10.30
N VAL A 353 3.45 12.31 10.64
CA VAL A 353 3.02 12.52 12.03
C VAL A 353 2.47 11.23 12.64
N ARG A 354 1.64 10.48 11.89
CA ARG A 354 1.07 9.22 12.35
C ARG A 354 2.12 8.12 12.52
N ILE A 355 3.06 8.04 11.58
CA ILE A 355 4.18 7.09 11.66
C ILE A 355 5.03 7.36 12.89
N ARG A 356 5.36 8.63 13.20
CA ARG A 356 6.15 8.98 14.40
C ARG A 356 5.41 8.58 15.67
N ARG A 357 4.10 8.86 15.76
CA ARG A 357 3.26 8.46 16.90
C ARG A 357 3.22 6.94 17.05
N PHE A 358 3.03 6.22 15.95
CA PHE A 358 3.05 4.75 15.92
C PHE A 358 4.38 4.18 16.40
N LEU A 359 5.51 4.71 15.92
CA LEU A 359 6.85 4.25 16.30
C LEU A 359 7.25 4.61 17.73
N ALA A 360 6.66 5.65 18.32
CA ALA A 360 6.92 6.06 19.69
C ALA A 360 6.02 5.38 20.72
N LEU A 361 4.90 4.78 20.27
CA LEU A 361 3.88 4.22 21.14
C LEU A 361 4.32 2.92 21.81
N ASP A 362 4.25 2.90 23.13
CA ASP A 362 4.33 1.67 23.92
C ASP A 362 2.93 1.29 24.44
N TYR A 363 2.60 0.02 24.42
CA TYR A 363 1.32 -0.45 24.91
C TYR A 363 1.40 -1.81 25.59
N LYS A 364 0.41 -2.10 26.40
CA LYS A 364 0.18 -3.42 26.95
C LYS A 364 -1.27 -3.81 26.71
N GLN A 365 -1.54 -5.10 26.65
CA GLN A 365 -2.92 -5.60 26.57
C GLN A 365 -3.20 -6.53 27.73
N GLN A 366 -4.37 -6.39 28.31
CA GLN A 366 -4.87 -7.27 29.37
C GLN A 366 -6.33 -7.58 29.14
N ARG A 367 -6.72 -8.82 29.31
CA ARG A 367 -8.12 -9.20 29.20
C ARG A 367 -8.63 -9.77 30.53
N ALA A 368 -9.73 -9.21 31.01
CA ALA A 368 -10.44 -9.69 32.19
C ALA A 368 -11.92 -9.93 31.82
N GLY A 369 -12.27 -11.19 31.63
CA GLY A 369 -13.61 -11.59 31.18
C GLY A 369 -13.94 -10.98 29.80
N ASN A 370 -14.94 -10.11 29.75
CA ASN A 370 -15.40 -9.46 28.54
C ASN A 370 -14.83 -8.04 28.31
N VAL A 371 -13.78 -7.67 29.04
CA VAL A 371 -13.11 -6.38 28.88
C VAL A 371 -11.65 -6.57 28.50
N ILE A 372 -11.23 -5.93 27.41
CA ILE A 372 -9.84 -5.81 26.99
C ILE A 372 -9.39 -4.40 27.37
N THR A 373 -8.32 -4.28 28.14
CA THR A 373 -7.76 -2.99 28.58
C THR A 373 -6.39 -2.79 27.94
N LEU A 374 -6.16 -1.58 27.44
CA LEU A 374 -4.94 -1.12 26.78
C LEU A 374 -4.38 0.07 27.55
N PRO A 375 -3.46 -0.13 28.50
CA PRO A 375 -2.62 0.94 29.02
C PRO A 375 -1.61 1.37 27.94
N LEU A 376 -1.52 2.66 27.66
CA LEU A 376 -0.68 3.26 26.65
C LEU A 376 0.38 4.15 27.32
N GLU A 377 1.62 4.05 26.84
CA GLU A 377 2.71 4.92 27.24
C GLU A 377 3.24 5.64 25.97
N HIS A 378 3.70 6.87 26.12
CA HIS A 378 4.21 7.73 25.02
C HIS A 378 3.18 8.04 23.92
N ARG A 379 1.88 7.94 24.24
CA ARG A 379 0.84 8.35 23.32
C ARG A 379 0.87 9.88 23.14
N GLU A 380 1.06 10.31 21.91
CA GLU A 380 0.95 11.71 21.50
C GLU A 380 -0.36 11.90 20.70
N ASP A 381 -1.38 12.56 21.26
CA ASP A 381 -2.68 12.80 20.63
C ASP A 381 -3.47 11.47 20.41
N ALA A 382 -3.74 11.04 19.18
CA ALA A 382 -4.49 9.85 18.87
C ALA A 382 -3.59 8.66 18.51
N ALA A 383 -4.01 7.45 18.89
CA ALA A 383 -3.41 6.20 18.42
C ALA A 383 -4.47 5.27 17.87
N TRP A 384 -4.16 4.49 16.86
CA TRP A 384 -5.09 3.55 16.24
C TRP A 384 -4.65 2.12 16.48
N PHE A 385 -5.63 1.23 16.67
CA PHE A 385 -5.43 -0.20 16.85
C PHE A 385 -6.38 -0.98 15.96
N LEU A 386 -5.93 -2.10 15.40
CA LEU A 386 -6.81 -3.12 14.86
C LEU A 386 -7.09 -4.16 15.95
N LEU A 387 -8.35 -4.47 16.14
CA LEU A 387 -8.82 -5.55 17.01
C LEU A 387 -9.52 -6.61 16.16
N ARG A 388 -9.04 -7.84 16.23
CA ARG A 388 -9.66 -9.02 15.61
C ARG A 388 -10.26 -9.91 16.68
N LEU A 389 -11.51 -10.28 16.50
CA LEU A 389 -12.27 -11.13 17.40
C LEU A 389 -12.80 -12.36 16.68
N HIS A 390 -12.79 -13.50 17.37
CA HIS A 390 -13.35 -14.75 16.87
C HIS A 390 -14.72 -15.02 17.52
N GLY A 391 -15.81 -14.62 16.83
CA GLY A 391 -17.19 -14.86 17.30
C GLY A 391 -17.66 -13.97 18.42
N GLU A 392 -16.94 -12.93 18.77
CA GLU A 392 -17.32 -11.88 19.68
C GLU A 392 -17.48 -10.55 18.93
N LYS A 393 -18.22 -9.60 19.54
CA LYS A 393 -18.42 -8.26 18.99
C LYS A 393 -18.09 -7.20 20.01
N VAL A 394 -17.50 -6.08 19.56
CA VAL A 394 -17.30 -4.89 20.37
C VAL A 394 -18.66 -4.23 20.63
N THR A 395 -18.92 -3.85 21.88
CA THR A 395 -20.16 -3.18 22.28
C THR A 395 -19.95 -1.78 22.81
N GLU A 396 -18.76 -1.51 23.36
CA GLU A 396 -18.43 -0.23 23.96
C GLU A 396 -16.92 -0.05 23.99
N VAL A 397 -16.45 1.17 23.79
CA VAL A 397 -15.06 1.58 24.01
C VAL A 397 -15.05 2.78 24.93
N ALA A 398 -14.34 2.69 26.04
CA ALA A 398 -14.08 3.83 26.93
C ALA A 398 -12.65 4.32 26.68
N GLY A 399 -12.44 5.64 26.68
CA GLY A 399 -11.16 6.28 26.35
C GLY A 399 -10.89 6.40 24.85
N GLY A 400 -11.94 6.22 24.02
CA GLY A 400 -11.85 6.31 22.57
C GLY A 400 -13.13 5.93 21.86
N SER A 401 -13.01 5.56 20.59
CA SER A 401 -14.13 5.13 19.74
C SER A 401 -13.74 3.91 18.89
N PHE A 402 -14.70 3.31 18.20
CA PHE A 402 -14.44 2.17 17.32
C PHE A 402 -15.36 2.18 16.10
N GLU A 403 -14.88 1.52 15.05
CA GLU A 403 -15.62 1.22 13.83
C GLU A 403 -15.40 -0.25 13.46
N GLU A 404 -16.47 -0.97 13.11
CA GLU A 404 -16.37 -2.33 12.57
C GLU A 404 -16.07 -2.20 11.06
N ILE A 405 -14.87 -2.61 10.65
CA ILE A 405 -14.41 -2.48 9.26
C ILE A 405 -14.62 -3.76 8.44
N GLU A 406 -14.64 -4.90 9.10
CA GLU A 406 -15.01 -6.20 8.57
C GLU A 406 -15.68 -7.02 9.68
N ASP A 407 -16.30 -8.15 9.37
CA ASP A 407 -16.91 -9.02 10.38
C ASP A 407 -15.88 -9.50 11.41
N GLY A 408 -16.04 -9.04 12.64
CA GLY A 408 -15.12 -9.31 13.75
C GLY A 408 -13.80 -8.53 13.71
N VAL A 409 -13.64 -7.55 12.81
CA VAL A 409 -12.45 -6.69 12.73
C VAL A 409 -12.85 -5.24 13.00
N TYR A 410 -12.19 -4.63 13.97
CA TYR A 410 -12.53 -3.29 14.47
C TYR A 410 -11.31 -2.38 14.41
N LEU A 411 -11.49 -1.17 13.87
CA LEU A 411 -10.55 -0.07 14.02
C LEU A 411 -10.89 0.70 15.29
N ILE A 412 -9.99 0.71 16.25
CA ILE A 412 -10.12 1.39 17.53
C ILE A 412 -9.30 2.67 17.50
N LEU A 413 -9.94 3.80 17.80
CA LEU A 413 -9.27 5.06 18.03
C LEU A 413 -9.09 5.26 19.55
N ALA A 414 -7.86 5.32 20.01
CA ALA A 414 -7.47 5.60 21.38
C ALA A 414 -7.22 7.11 21.56
N GLU A 415 -8.03 7.77 22.42
CA GLU A 415 -7.95 9.19 22.71
C GLU A 415 -7.42 9.47 24.12
N GLU A 416 -7.39 8.44 24.98
CA GLU A 416 -6.87 8.50 26.36
C GLU A 416 -5.72 7.50 26.56
N ASP A 417 -4.96 7.66 27.64
CA ASP A 417 -3.81 6.79 27.96
C ASP A 417 -4.21 5.41 28.50
N GLU A 418 -5.48 5.21 28.76
CA GLU A 418 -6.07 3.91 29.08
C GLU A 418 -7.36 3.73 28.27
N VAL A 419 -7.39 2.71 27.44
CA VAL A 419 -8.57 2.36 26.65
C VAL A 419 -9.13 1.03 27.11
N SER A 420 -10.43 0.96 27.28
CA SER A 420 -11.13 -0.27 27.64
C SER A 420 -12.14 -0.64 26.57
N VAL A 421 -11.99 -1.81 25.98
CA VAL A 421 -12.88 -2.37 24.95
C VAL A 421 -13.73 -3.47 25.58
N LYS A 422 -15.05 -3.29 25.55
CA LYS A 422 -16.01 -4.27 26.04
C LYS A 422 -16.53 -5.11 24.88
N VAL A 423 -16.42 -6.42 25.06
CA VAL A 423 -16.86 -7.40 24.05
C VAL A 423 -17.98 -8.28 24.59
N GLN A 424 -18.77 -8.84 23.71
CA GLN A 424 -19.79 -9.83 24.06
C GLN A 424 -19.82 -10.92 22.97
N ASN A 425 -20.30 -12.11 23.32
CA ASN A 425 -20.50 -13.17 22.34
C ASN A 425 -21.43 -12.67 21.22
N GLY A 426 -20.99 -12.80 19.98
CA GLY A 426 -21.84 -12.60 18.81
C GLY A 426 -23.00 -13.59 18.82
N GLU A 427 -24.03 -13.31 18.06
CA GLU A 427 -25.11 -14.29 17.86
C GLU A 427 -24.52 -15.53 17.20
N THR A 428 -24.46 -16.63 17.94
CA THR A 428 -24.11 -17.93 17.36
C THR A 428 -25.14 -18.27 16.30
N TRP A 429 -24.72 -18.41 15.07
CA TRP A 429 -25.54 -19.04 14.03
C TRP A 429 -25.91 -20.43 14.53
N GLN A 430 -27.12 -20.58 15.08
CA GLN A 430 -27.69 -21.89 15.32
C GLN A 430 -28.00 -22.47 13.94
N TYR A 431 -27.23 -23.45 13.54
CA TYR A 431 -27.61 -24.33 12.41
C TYR A 431 -29.03 -24.79 12.71
N GLN A 432 -30.03 -24.25 12.01
CA GLN A 432 -31.38 -24.82 12.06
C GLN A 432 -31.25 -26.17 11.39
N ASP A 433 -31.21 -27.18 12.24
CA ASP A 433 -31.26 -28.58 11.84
C ASP A 433 -32.47 -28.76 10.93
N GLY A 434 -32.24 -29.03 9.65
CA GLY A 434 -33.24 -29.08 8.61
C GLY A 434 -34.37 -30.01 9.04
N GLY A 435 -35.56 -29.47 9.08
CA GLY A 435 -36.75 -30.10 9.60
C GLY A 435 -36.93 -31.56 9.16
N LYS A 436 -37.26 -32.39 10.11
CA LYS A 436 -37.69 -33.76 9.93
C LYS A 436 -38.68 -33.85 8.75
N ARG A 437 -38.33 -34.61 7.74
CA ARG A 437 -39.30 -35.10 6.77
C ARG A 437 -40.34 -35.90 7.54
N GLY A 438 -41.56 -35.37 7.59
CA GLY A 438 -42.70 -36.12 8.10
C GLY A 438 -42.93 -37.37 7.25
N ASP A 439 -42.84 -38.51 7.87
CA ASP A 439 -43.41 -39.73 7.32
C ASP A 439 -44.92 -39.52 7.20
N GLY A 440 -45.36 -39.39 5.94
CA GLY A 440 -46.77 -39.46 5.59
C GLY A 440 -47.13 -40.87 5.16
N THR A 441 -47.92 -41.49 5.93
CA THR A 441 -48.63 -42.71 5.62
C THR A 441 -49.42 -42.63 4.31
#